data_4bcb4d94541f9bdd845353487a216d8d
#
_entry.id   4bcb4d94541f9bdd845353487a216d8d
#
_cell.length_a   1.000
_cell.length_b   1.000
_cell.length_c   1.000
_cell.angle_alpha   90.00
_cell.angle_beta   90.00
_cell.angle_gamma   90.00
#
_symmetry.space_group_name_H-M   'P 1'
#
loop_
_entity.id
_entity.type
_entity.pdbx_description
1 polymer ?
#
loop_
_entity_poly.entity_id
_entity_poly.type
_entity_poly.pdbx_seq_one_letter_code
_entity_poly.pdbx_strand_id
1 'polypeptide(L)'
;MMNKPTLNIVLVEPRIPQNTGNVARTCACTACRLHLVGPMGFAIDDKKLKHAGLDYWHYLDITYYDGLADFFARNNGPYYYFTTKAPQRYTDVQYPDGAYLVFGREDAGLPEALLAANQEHCIRMPMRDTCRSLNLSNSVAVGVYEVLRQWDFPELLDHGHLRDYEWK
;
A
#
# COMPACT_ATOMS: atom_id res chain seq x y z
N MET A 1 -19.48 20.19 -1.58
CA MET A 1 -18.09 19.71 -1.86
C MET A 1 -18.08 18.19 -1.83
N MET A 2 -17.66 17.58 -2.91
CA MET A 2 -17.41 16.14 -2.89
C MET A 2 -16.14 15.88 -2.11
N ASN A 3 -16.22 15.04 -1.08
CA ASN A 3 -15.06 14.64 -0.33
C ASN A 3 -14.16 13.78 -1.22
N LYS A 4 -12.86 14.05 -1.17
CA LYS A 4 -11.87 13.21 -1.84
C LYS A 4 -11.93 11.79 -1.29
N PRO A 5 -11.94 10.76 -2.14
CA PRO A 5 -11.87 9.38 -1.66
C PRO A 5 -10.54 9.12 -0.95
N THR A 6 -10.59 8.29 0.09
CA THR A 6 -9.44 7.93 0.91
C THR A 6 -9.00 6.50 0.61
N LEU A 7 -7.71 6.33 0.37
CA LEU A 7 -7.08 5.02 0.25
C LEU A 7 -6.11 4.80 1.40
N ASN A 8 -6.20 3.62 2.02
CA ASN A 8 -5.38 3.24 3.15
C ASN A 8 -4.42 2.11 2.74
N ILE A 9 -3.15 2.29 3.00
CA ILE A 9 -2.10 1.30 2.77
C ILE A 9 -1.66 0.74 4.12
N VAL A 10 -1.66 -0.58 4.25
CA VAL A 10 -1.31 -1.27 5.49
C VAL A 10 -0.14 -2.19 5.24
N LEU A 11 0.95 -1.98 5.97
CA LEU A 11 2.10 -2.87 5.98
C LEU A 11 2.12 -3.64 7.30
N VAL A 12 2.00 -4.96 7.21
CA VAL A 12 1.97 -5.83 8.39
C VAL A 12 3.38 -6.39 8.65
N GLU A 13 3.97 -6.01 9.76
CA GLU A 13 5.30 -6.45 10.22
C GLU A 13 6.39 -6.28 9.16
N PRO A 14 6.52 -5.11 8.50
CA PRO A 14 7.56 -4.93 7.48
C PRO A 14 8.94 -5.12 8.08
N ARG A 15 9.85 -5.75 7.32
CA ARG A 15 11.18 -6.13 7.77
C ARG A 15 12.30 -5.29 7.14
N ILE A 16 12.05 -4.73 5.95
CA ILE A 16 13.07 -4.04 5.17
C ILE A 16 12.77 -2.54 5.17
N PRO A 17 13.59 -1.71 5.83
CA PRO A 17 13.31 -0.27 5.97
C PRO A 17 13.24 0.47 4.63
N GLN A 18 14.03 0.07 3.62
CA GLN A 18 13.98 0.68 2.29
C GLN A 18 12.60 0.50 1.63
N ASN A 19 11.98 -0.68 1.78
CA ASN A 19 10.64 -0.92 1.25
C ASN A 19 9.61 0.00 1.92
N THR A 20 9.64 0.11 3.23
CA THR A 20 8.74 1.00 3.97
C THR A 20 8.96 2.47 3.59
N GLY A 21 10.19 2.90 3.41
CA GLY A 21 10.51 4.25 2.95
C GLY A 21 9.97 4.54 1.55
N ASN A 22 10.12 3.59 0.63
CA ASN A 22 9.58 3.73 -0.74
C ASN A 22 8.04 3.76 -0.72
N VAL A 23 7.40 2.94 0.11
CA VAL A 23 5.94 2.98 0.29
C VAL A 23 5.49 4.31 0.86
N ALA A 24 6.21 4.84 1.85
CA ALA A 24 5.93 6.16 2.42
C ALA A 24 5.96 7.25 1.34
N ARG A 25 6.94 7.22 0.44
CA ARG A 25 7.01 8.15 -0.69
C ARG A 25 5.81 8.01 -1.63
N THR A 26 5.43 6.80 -1.98
CA THR A 26 4.22 6.55 -2.78
C THR A 26 2.98 7.13 -2.11
N CYS A 27 2.81 6.91 -0.81
CA CYS A 27 1.69 7.45 -0.05
C CYS A 27 1.69 8.98 -0.03
N ALA A 28 2.85 9.61 0.16
CA ALA A 28 2.97 11.07 0.11
C ALA A 28 2.57 11.64 -1.26
N CYS A 29 2.99 10.99 -2.34
CA CYS A 29 2.71 11.42 -3.71
C CYS A 29 1.25 11.22 -4.13
N THR A 30 0.52 10.34 -3.47
CA THR A 30 -0.85 9.95 -3.82
C THR A 30 -1.87 10.29 -2.75
N ALA A 31 -1.43 10.90 -1.65
CA ALA A 31 -2.25 11.23 -0.48
C ALA A 31 -2.95 10.02 0.16
N CYS A 32 -2.34 8.84 0.08
CA CYS A 32 -2.79 7.66 0.80
C CYS A 32 -2.42 7.77 2.28
N ARG A 33 -3.23 7.21 3.15
CA ARG A 33 -2.89 7.00 4.56
C ARG A 33 -2.05 5.74 4.69
N LEU A 34 -1.01 5.81 5.51
CA LEU A 34 -0.11 4.69 5.76
C LEU A 34 -0.31 4.16 7.18
N HIS A 35 -0.57 2.88 7.28
CA HIS A 35 -0.71 2.15 8.54
C HIS A 35 0.43 1.15 8.67
N LEU A 36 1.22 1.29 9.74
CA LEU A 36 2.33 0.40 10.03
C LEU A 36 1.96 -0.48 11.22
N VAL A 37 1.82 -1.78 10.97
CA VAL A 37 1.41 -2.76 11.98
C VAL A 37 2.63 -3.54 12.44
N GLY A 38 3.00 -3.38 13.72
CA GLY A 38 4.13 -4.06 14.34
C GLY A 38 3.85 -5.51 14.72
N PRO A 39 4.86 -6.17 15.23
CA PRO A 39 6.21 -5.67 15.51
C PRO A 39 7.01 -5.40 14.23
N MET A 40 7.71 -4.27 14.21
CA MET A 40 8.53 -3.86 13.07
C MET A 40 9.87 -4.62 13.09
N GLY A 41 10.40 -4.93 11.92
CA GLY A 41 11.72 -5.57 11.79
C GLY A 41 12.89 -4.60 11.89
N PHE A 42 12.63 -3.29 12.11
CA PHE A 42 13.62 -2.23 12.20
C PHE A 42 13.07 -1.09 13.07
N ALA A 43 13.96 -0.17 13.49
CA ALA A 43 13.55 1.03 14.22
C ALA A 43 12.95 2.07 13.26
N ILE A 44 11.88 2.73 13.68
CA ILE A 44 11.19 3.74 12.86
C ILE A 44 12.08 4.95 12.54
N ASP A 45 13.08 5.22 13.37
CA ASP A 45 14.08 6.26 13.15
C ASP A 45 15.30 5.77 12.35
N ASP A 46 15.26 4.55 11.81
CA ASP A 46 16.33 3.99 11.01
C ASP A 46 16.68 4.93 9.85
N LYS A 47 17.98 5.17 9.65
CA LYS A 47 18.46 6.07 8.60
C LYS A 47 18.04 5.65 7.19
N LYS A 48 17.95 4.33 6.94
CA LYS A 48 17.53 3.79 5.65
C LYS A 48 16.06 4.10 5.35
N LEU A 49 15.21 4.03 6.39
CA LEU A 49 13.81 4.43 6.28
C LEU A 49 13.69 5.91 5.95
N LYS A 50 14.34 6.76 6.72
CA LYS A 50 14.33 8.22 6.55
C LYS A 50 14.95 8.65 5.24
N HIS A 51 16.04 7.99 4.82
CA HIS A 51 16.70 8.30 3.56
C HIS A 51 15.83 8.04 2.35
N ALA A 52 15.07 6.94 2.34
CA ALA A 52 14.17 6.61 1.25
C ALA A 52 12.96 7.54 1.16
N GLY A 53 12.46 8.05 2.29
CA GLY A 53 11.24 8.87 2.36
C GLY A 53 11.39 10.26 2.96
N LEU A 54 12.63 10.74 3.20
CA LEU A 54 12.91 11.91 4.01
C LEU A 54 12.21 13.19 3.54
N ASP A 55 12.25 13.49 2.25
CA ASP A 55 11.72 14.73 1.69
C ASP A 55 10.19 14.79 1.73
N TYR A 56 9.52 13.65 1.95
CA TYR A 56 8.08 13.51 1.93
C TYR A 56 7.47 13.20 3.29
N TRP A 57 8.32 13.00 4.31
CA TRP A 57 7.89 12.47 5.62
C TRP A 57 6.83 13.33 6.31
N HIS A 58 6.94 14.66 6.22
CA HIS A 58 5.96 15.57 6.85
C HIS A 58 4.62 15.67 6.09
N TYR A 59 4.55 15.13 4.88
CA TYR A 59 3.30 15.08 4.11
C TYR A 59 2.54 13.78 4.34
N LEU A 60 3.07 12.93 5.23
CA LEU A 60 2.51 11.60 5.46
C LEU A 60 1.50 11.61 6.60
N ASP A 61 0.40 10.92 6.37
CA ASP A 61 -0.55 10.52 7.40
C ASP A 61 -0.20 9.09 7.80
N ILE A 62 0.57 8.91 8.87
CA ILE A 62 1.04 7.61 9.36
C ILE A 62 0.42 7.31 10.71
N THR A 63 -0.11 6.08 10.85
CA THR A 63 -0.56 5.53 12.12
C THR A 63 0.20 4.24 12.43
N TYR A 64 0.61 4.08 13.68
CA TYR A 64 1.36 2.91 14.17
C TYR A 64 0.48 2.05 15.05
N TYR A 65 0.64 0.73 14.94
CA TYR A 65 -0.13 -0.25 15.69
C TYR A 65 0.80 -1.29 16.30
N ASP A 66 0.46 -1.76 17.50
CA ASP A 66 1.26 -2.78 18.20
C ASP A 66 1.20 -4.14 17.49
N GLY A 67 0.08 -4.44 16.85
CA GLY A 67 -0.13 -5.67 16.11
C GLY A 67 -1.47 -5.68 15.39
N LEU A 68 -1.78 -6.78 14.73
CA LEU A 68 -3.03 -6.92 13.96
C LEU A 68 -4.28 -6.73 14.81
N ALA A 69 -4.29 -7.22 16.06
CA ALA A 69 -5.44 -7.05 16.95
C ALA A 69 -5.73 -5.57 17.22
N ASP A 70 -4.69 -4.77 17.50
CA ASP A 70 -4.81 -3.33 17.68
C ASP A 70 -5.31 -2.65 16.39
N PHE A 71 -4.74 -3.06 15.24
CA PHE A 71 -5.14 -2.52 13.95
C PHE A 71 -6.63 -2.75 13.68
N PHE A 72 -7.11 -3.97 13.79
CA PHE A 72 -8.52 -4.30 13.52
C PHE A 72 -9.48 -3.70 14.56
N ALA A 73 -9.02 -3.48 15.79
CA ALA A 73 -9.84 -2.82 16.81
C ALA A 73 -10.08 -1.33 16.50
N ARG A 74 -9.18 -0.69 15.75
CA ARG A 74 -9.20 0.74 15.47
C ARG A 74 -9.65 1.10 14.06
N ASN A 75 -9.95 0.12 13.20
CA ASN A 75 -10.33 0.33 11.81
C ASN A 75 -11.50 -0.58 11.41
N ASN A 76 -12.25 -0.18 10.40
CA ASN A 76 -13.49 -0.87 10.01
C ASN A 76 -13.43 -1.52 8.62
N GLY A 77 -12.36 -1.28 7.83
CA GLY A 77 -12.28 -1.79 6.46
C GLY A 77 -13.11 -0.96 5.47
N PRO A 78 -13.42 -1.52 4.28
CA PRO A 78 -13.13 -2.89 3.84
C PRO A 78 -11.65 -3.14 3.59
N TYR A 79 -11.21 -4.35 3.88
CA TYR A 79 -9.82 -4.78 3.74
C TYR A 79 -9.64 -5.66 2.52
N TYR A 80 -8.60 -5.40 1.71
CA TYR A 80 -8.19 -6.21 0.58
C TYR A 80 -6.78 -6.73 0.84
N TYR A 81 -6.63 -8.04 0.88
CA TYR A 81 -5.38 -8.70 1.29
C TYR A 81 -4.60 -9.14 0.06
N PHE A 82 -3.43 -8.53 -0.14
CA PHE A 82 -2.54 -8.88 -1.24
C PHE A 82 -1.74 -10.13 -0.87
N THR A 83 -1.90 -11.18 -1.65
CA THR A 83 -1.19 -12.43 -1.45
C THR A 83 -1.05 -13.18 -2.77
N THR A 84 0.10 -13.82 -2.97
CA THR A 84 0.33 -14.68 -4.15
C THR A 84 -0.52 -15.95 -4.14
N LYS A 85 -1.23 -16.23 -3.04
CA LYS A 85 -2.10 -17.39 -2.85
C LYS A 85 -3.57 -17.10 -3.17
N ALA A 86 -3.90 -15.88 -3.54
CA ALA A 86 -5.29 -15.47 -3.77
C ALA A 86 -5.88 -16.12 -5.02
N PRO A 87 -7.20 -16.42 -5.00
CA PRO A 87 -7.88 -17.05 -6.14
C PRO A 87 -8.33 -16.08 -7.23
N GLN A 88 -8.14 -14.78 -7.05
CA GLN A 88 -8.55 -13.74 -8.00
C GLN A 88 -7.49 -12.66 -8.14
N ARG A 89 -7.58 -11.91 -9.23
CA ARG A 89 -6.63 -10.82 -9.51
C ARG A 89 -7.04 -9.55 -8.78
N TYR A 90 -6.05 -8.71 -8.47
CA TYR A 90 -6.27 -7.39 -7.84
C TYR A 90 -7.10 -6.44 -8.74
N THR A 91 -7.18 -6.72 -10.05
CA THR A 91 -7.99 -5.96 -11.00
C THR A 91 -9.43 -6.45 -11.13
N ASP A 92 -9.78 -7.57 -10.52
CA ASP A 92 -11.13 -8.16 -10.61
C ASP A 92 -12.11 -7.55 -9.60
N VAL A 93 -11.63 -6.74 -8.66
CA VAL A 93 -12.46 -6.15 -7.60
C VAL A 93 -12.62 -4.64 -7.81
N GLN A 94 -13.73 -4.11 -7.32
CA GLN A 94 -14.00 -2.67 -7.27
C GLN A 94 -13.64 -2.17 -5.88
N TYR A 95 -12.79 -1.14 -5.81
CA TYR A 95 -12.33 -0.59 -4.53
C TYR A 95 -13.21 0.60 -4.13
N PRO A 96 -13.95 0.51 -3.02
CA PRO A 96 -14.73 1.66 -2.56
C PRO A 96 -13.86 2.71 -1.87
N ASP A 97 -14.39 3.91 -1.70
CA ASP A 97 -13.80 4.93 -0.84
C ASP A 97 -13.56 4.35 0.56
N GLY A 98 -12.41 4.62 1.12
CA GLY A 98 -12.01 4.09 2.43
C GLY A 98 -11.39 2.70 2.39
N ALA A 99 -11.17 2.11 1.21
CA ALA A 99 -10.54 0.79 1.08
C ALA A 99 -9.16 0.74 1.73
N TYR A 100 -8.84 -0.40 2.31
CA TYR A 100 -7.53 -0.74 2.88
C TYR A 100 -6.86 -1.79 2.01
N LEU A 101 -5.66 -1.50 1.50
CA LEU A 101 -4.82 -2.47 0.82
C LEU A 101 -3.81 -3.01 1.83
N VAL A 102 -3.90 -4.30 2.16
CA VAL A 102 -3.13 -4.92 3.23
C VAL A 102 -2.04 -5.82 2.63
N PHE A 103 -0.79 -5.52 2.98
CA PHE A 103 0.41 -6.23 2.49
C PHE A 103 1.14 -6.87 3.65
N GLY A 104 1.65 -8.08 3.43
CA GLY A 104 2.41 -8.82 4.43
C GLY A 104 3.90 -8.57 4.41
N ARG A 105 4.62 -9.34 5.23
CA ARG A 105 6.07 -9.31 5.33
C ARG A 105 6.72 -9.71 4.00
N GLU A 106 7.89 -9.14 3.75
CA GLU A 106 8.65 -9.43 2.53
C GLU A 106 9.05 -10.91 2.44
N ASP A 107 9.32 -11.55 3.59
CA ASP A 107 9.79 -12.93 3.66
C ASP A 107 8.69 -13.98 3.87
N ALA A 108 7.54 -13.59 4.43
CA ALA A 108 6.52 -14.55 4.87
C ALA A 108 5.09 -14.23 4.40
N GLY A 109 4.84 -13.01 3.91
CA GLY A 109 3.49 -12.58 3.55
C GLY A 109 2.58 -12.39 4.77
N LEU A 110 1.28 -12.49 4.55
CA LEU A 110 0.26 -12.37 5.58
C LEU A 110 -0.01 -13.73 6.25
N PRO A 111 -0.48 -13.75 7.51
CA PRO A 111 -0.85 -15.00 8.18
C PRO A 111 -1.92 -15.77 7.41
N GLU A 112 -1.73 -17.07 7.21
CA GLU A 112 -2.67 -17.89 6.43
C GLU A 112 -4.05 -17.96 7.07
N ALA A 113 -4.15 -17.95 8.39
CA ALA A 113 -5.44 -17.95 9.08
C ALA A 113 -6.25 -16.70 8.74
N LEU A 114 -5.59 -15.54 8.64
CA LEU A 114 -6.22 -14.29 8.24
C LEU A 114 -6.75 -14.39 6.79
N LEU A 115 -5.93 -14.93 5.88
CA LEU A 115 -6.31 -15.09 4.48
C LEU A 115 -7.48 -16.07 4.33
N ALA A 116 -7.43 -17.21 4.99
CA ALA A 116 -8.48 -18.23 4.93
C ALA A 116 -9.82 -17.70 5.42
N ALA A 117 -9.81 -16.85 6.44
CA ALA A 117 -11.03 -16.24 6.99
C ALA A 117 -11.60 -15.13 6.08
N ASN A 118 -10.85 -14.68 5.07
CA ASN A 118 -11.20 -13.54 4.21
C ASN A 118 -11.00 -13.83 2.73
N GLN A 119 -11.25 -15.02 2.29
CA GLN A 119 -10.97 -15.50 0.92
C GLN A 119 -11.49 -14.54 -0.17
N GLU A 120 -12.70 -14.01 0.00
CA GLU A 120 -13.35 -13.14 -0.99
C GLU A 120 -12.62 -11.80 -1.17
N HIS A 121 -11.83 -11.40 -0.18
CA HIS A 121 -11.05 -10.17 -0.19
C HIS A 121 -9.56 -10.40 -0.41
N CYS A 122 -9.14 -11.64 -0.68
CA CYS A 122 -7.77 -11.95 -1.06
C CYS A 122 -7.59 -11.74 -2.56
N ILE A 123 -6.58 -10.98 -2.93
CA ILE A 123 -6.29 -10.58 -4.30
C ILE A 123 -4.80 -10.73 -4.59
N ARG A 124 -4.48 -11.00 -5.85
CA ARG A 124 -3.09 -11.19 -6.26
C ARG A 124 -2.72 -10.34 -7.47
N MET A 125 -1.44 -10.01 -7.55
CA MET A 125 -0.84 -9.53 -8.78
C MET A 125 -0.43 -10.72 -9.64
N PRO A 126 -0.89 -10.82 -10.89
CA PRO A 126 -0.42 -11.84 -11.81
C PRO A 126 1.09 -11.74 -12.03
N MET A 127 1.75 -12.88 -12.04
CA MET A 127 3.19 -12.97 -12.33
C MET A 127 3.50 -14.34 -12.90
N ARG A 128 4.70 -14.48 -13.47
CA ARG A 128 5.16 -15.76 -13.97
C ARG A 128 5.34 -16.74 -12.82
N ASP A 129 5.14 -18.02 -13.08
CA ASP A 129 5.26 -19.10 -12.10
C ASP A 129 6.69 -19.31 -11.60
N THR A 130 7.67 -18.80 -12.35
CA THR A 130 9.09 -18.83 -11.96
C THR A 130 9.46 -17.85 -10.85
N CYS A 131 8.55 -16.92 -10.53
CA CYS A 131 8.79 -15.89 -9.51
C CYS A 131 7.90 -16.13 -8.29
N ARG A 132 8.47 -15.99 -7.09
CA ARG A 132 7.73 -16.17 -5.84
C ARG A 132 6.89 -14.96 -5.47
N SER A 133 7.43 -13.77 -5.66
CA SER A 133 6.79 -12.51 -5.31
C SER A 133 7.47 -11.36 -6.01
N LEU A 134 6.75 -10.24 -6.11
CA LEU A 134 7.33 -8.96 -6.48
C LEU A 134 7.90 -8.27 -5.24
N ASN A 135 8.80 -7.32 -5.43
CA ASN A 135 9.24 -6.44 -4.37
C ASN A 135 8.02 -5.77 -3.70
N LEU A 136 8.02 -5.69 -2.37
CA LEU A 136 6.89 -5.15 -1.61
C LEU A 136 6.53 -3.73 -2.03
N SER A 137 7.49 -2.82 -2.10
CA SER A 137 7.22 -1.43 -2.44
C SER A 137 6.71 -1.27 -3.87
N ASN A 138 7.18 -2.10 -4.80
CA ASN A 138 6.65 -2.14 -6.17
C ASN A 138 5.20 -2.62 -6.18
N SER A 139 4.90 -3.68 -5.44
CA SER A 139 3.53 -4.21 -5.32
C SER A 139 2.57 -3.16 -4.78
N VAL A 140 2.98 -2.43 -3.75
CA VAL A 140 2.17 -1.35 -3.18
C VAL A 140 1.89 -0.28 -4.22
N ALA A 141 2.91 0.19 -4.93
CA ALA A 141 2.74 1.22 -5.95
C ALA A 141 1.78 0.78 -7.06
N VAL A 142 1.92 -0.45 -7.55
CA VAL A 142 1.03 -1.00 -8.57
C VAL A 142 -0.40 -1.09 -8.06
N GLY A 143 -0.60 -1.58 -6.84
CA GLY A 143 -1.93 -1.66 -6.21
C GLY A 143 -2.57 -0.30 -6.01
N VAL A 144 -1.82 0.67 -5.52
CA VAL A 144 -2.28 2.06 -5.34
C VAL A 144 -2.78 2.63 -6.67
N TYR A 145 -1.98 2.51 -7.73
CA TYR A 145 -2.35 3.09 -9.02
C TYR A 145 -3.50 2.37 -9.71
N GLU A 146 -3.73 1.10 -9.44
CA GLU A 146 -4.96 0.44 -9.90
C GLU A 146 -6.20 1.03 -9.23
N VAL A 147 -6.17 1.26 -7.93
CA VAL A 147 -7.28 1.91 -7.21
C VAL A 147 -7.50 3.32 -7.74
N LEU A 148 -6.43 4.10 -7.88
CA LEU A 148 -6.52 5.48 -8.39
C LEU A 148 -7.05 5.51 -9.83
N ARG A 149 -6.67 4.54 -10.65
CA ARG A 149 -7.21 4.40 -12.01
C ARG A 149 -8.73 4.20 -11.98
N GLN A 150 -9.21 3.31 -11.11
CA GLN A 150 -10.65 3.08 -10.95
C GLN A 150 -11.39 4.34 -10.49
N TRP A 151 -10.74 5.18 -9.69
CA TRP A 151 -11.29 6.44 -9.18
C TRP A 151 -11.06 7.63 -10.09
N ASP A 152 -10.45 7.44 -11.26
CA ASP A 152 -10.11 8.49 -12.23
C ASP A 152 -9.15 9.55 -11.65
N PHE A 153 -8.15 9.11 -10.87
CA PHE A 153 -7.04 9.93 -10.35
C PHE A 153 -7.48 11.24 -9.66
N PRO A 154 -8.38 11.18 -8.65
CA PRO A 154 -8.95 12.38 -8.04
C PRO A 154 -7.88 13.28 -7.41
N GLU A 155 -7.91 14.56 -7.78
CA GLU A 155 -7.01 15.60 -7.26
C GLU A 155 -5.52 15.36 -7.52
N LEU A 156 -5.19 14.50 -8.49
CA LEU A 156 -3.81 14.30 -8.91
C LEU A 156 -3.54 15.07 -10.19
N LEU A 157 -2.32 15.60 -10.28
CA LEU A 157 -1.84 16.26 -11.50
C LEU A 157 -1.57 15.19 -12.56
N ASP A 158 -2.31 15.20 -13.64
CA ASP A 158 -2.31 14.16 -14.68
C ASP A 158 -1.77 14.64 -16.03
N HIS A 159 -1.40 15.91 -16.14
CA HIS A 159 -0.80 16.51 -17.33
C HIS A 159 0.44 17.28 -16.95
N GLY A 160 1.43 17.29 -17.84
CA GLY A 160 2.68 17.96 -17.61
C GLY A 160 3.08 18.86 -18.76
N HIS A 161 4.07 19.71 -18.51
CA HIS A 161 4.69 20.60 -19.48
C HIS A 161 6.18 20.35 -19.57
N LEU A 162 6.74 20.52 -20.77
CA LEU A 162 8.18 20.52 -20.95
C LEU A 162 8.74 21.83 -20.39
N ARG A 163 9.99 21.79 -19.95
CA ARG A 163 10.66 22.96 -19.38
C ARG A 163 11.05 23.98 -20.44
N ASP A 164 11.66 23.49 -21.52
CA ASP A 164 12.27 24.34 -22.55
C ASP A 164 11.64 24.20 -23.94
N TYR A 165 10.62 23.37 -24.06
CA TYR A 165 9.92 23.08 -25.32
C TYR A 165 8.41 22.99 -25.07
N GLU A 166 7.64 22.94 -26.13
CA GLU A 166 6.21 22.73 -26.09
C GLU A 166 5.85 21.38 -26.73
N TRP A 167 4.83 20.73 -26.21
CA TRP A 167 4.26 19.54 -26.84
C TRP A 167 3.54 19.94 -28.14
N LYS A 168 3.70 19.13 -29.19
CA LYS A 168 3.04 19.34 -30.49
C LYS A 168 1.67 18.70 -30.53
#